data_7abd58b2f4cc64bbe9cc33834a889ac5
#
_entry.id   7abd58b2f4cc64bbe9cc33834a889ac5
#
_cell.length_a   1.000
_cell.length_b   1.000
_cell.length_c   1.000
_cell.angle_alpha   90.00
_cell.angle_beta   90.00
_cell.angle_gamma   90.00
#
_symmetry.space_group_name_H-M   'P 1'
#
loop_
_entity.id
_entity.type
_entity.pdbx_description
1 polymer ?
#
loop_
_entity_poly.entity_id
_entity_poly.type
_entity_poly.pdbx_seq_one_letter_code
_entity_poly.pdbx_strand_id
1 'polypeptide(L)'
;MVKGLVDGPFLVINADDYYGREAFKKIHDYMVNTMDADSDVYDLCMGGFVLSNTLSDNGAVTRGVCQVDDDGILKTVNETYNIRMAENGLLATDEQGNPVTVSPDQPVSMNMWGIPAGFLDELEAGFPEFLDNLKQGDIKSEYLLPRIIDSLVQSKRARVTVLGTPDKWFGVTYKEDKQAVVDAVRALIDAGVYKEKLYSE
;
A
#
# COMPACT_ATOMS: atom_id res chain seq x y z
N MET A 1 -10.60 -17.41 -2.41
CA MET A 1 -10.86 -16.22 -3.22
C MET A 1 -12.17 -15.57 -2.78
N VAL A 2 -12.23 -14.22 -2.74
CA VAL A 2 -13.43 -13.48 -2.27
C VAL A 2 -14.43 -13.20 -3.40
N LYS A 3 -14.13 -13.59 -4.65
CA LYS A 3 -15.05 -13.47 -5.79
C LYS A 3 -16.36 -14.20 -5.50
N GLY A 4 -17.49 -13.52 -5.74
CA GLY A 4 -18.83 -14.02 -5.39
C GLY A 4 -19.23 -13.83 -3.92
N LEU A 5 -18.35 -13.29 -3.08
CA LEU A 5 -18.64 -12.90 -1.70
C LEU A 5 -18.67 -11.37 -1.51
N VAL A 6 -18.14 -10.64 -2.49
CA VAL A 6 -18.08 -9.18 -2.51
C VAL A 6 -18.82 -8.69 -3.75
N ASP A 7 -19.79 -7.82 -3.56
CA ASP A 7 -20.69 -7.29 -4.59
C ASP A 7 -20.54 -5.77 -4.81
N GLY A 8 -19.65 -5.11 -4.08
CA GLY A 8 -19.35 -3.69 -4.19
C GLY A 8 -17.86 -3.38 -4.04
N PRO A 9 -17.47 -2.10 -4.07
CA PRO A 9 -16.09 -1.70 -3.80
C PRO A 9 -15.61 -2.19 -2.44
N PHE A 10 -14.36 -2.62 -2.38
CA PHE A 10 -13.76 -3.15 -1.15
C PHE A 10 -12.33 -2.65 -0.95
N LEU A 11 -11.90 -2.66 0.29
CA LEU A 11 -10.55 -2.29 0.70
C LEU A 11 -9.69 -3.53 0.90
N VAL A 12 -8.50 -3.53 0.30
CA VAL A 12 -7.44 -4.51 0.56
C VAL A 12 -6.40 -3.89 1.48
N ILE A 13 -6.03 -4.60 2.54
CA ILE A 13 -4.97 -4.24 3.49
C ILE A 13 -4.19 -5.49 3.91
N ASN A 14 -2.99 -5.30 4.44
CA ASN A 14 -2.30 -6.36 5.18
C ASN A 14 -2.95 -6.50 6.58
N ALA A 15 -3.14 -7.72 7.03
CA ALA A 15 -3.87 -8.01 8.28
C ALA A 15 -3.07 -7.69 9.55
N ASP A 16 -1.76 -7.55 9.43
CA ASP A 16 -0.79 -7.34 10.51
C ASP A 16 -0.21 -5.92 10.56
N ASP A 17 -0.73 -5.01 9.71
CA ASP A 17 -0.31 -3.62 9.65
C ASP A 17 -1.33 -2.67 10.29
N TYR A 18 -0.82 -1.59 10.90
CA TYR A 18 -1.62 -0.46 11.36
C TYR A 18 -1.51 0.70 10.37
N TYR A 19 -2.65 1.19 9.87
CA TYR A 19 -2.74 2.20 8.81
C TYR A 19 -3.21 3.58 9.28
N GLY A 20 -3.56 3.74 10.57
CA GLY A 20 -4.16 4.97 11.07
C GLY A 20 -5.65 5.09 10.74
N ARG A 21 -6.29 6.15 11.24
CA ARG A 21 -7.74 6.37 11.07
C ARG A 21 -8.07 7.20 9.83
N GLU A 22 -7.25 8.19 9.50
CA GLU A 22 -7.49 9.09 8.38
C GLU A 22 -7.38 8.37 7.03
N ALA A 23 -6.42 7.44 6.90
CA ALA A 23 -6.29 6.63 5.70
C ALA A 23 -7.57 5.82 5.41
N PHE A 24 -8.12 5.14 6.41
CA PHE A 24 -9.40 4.39 6.27
C PHE A 24 -10.55 5.30 5.87
N LYS A 25 -10.66 6.47 6.53
CA LYS A 25 -11.73 7.43 6.22
C LYS A 25 -11.64 7.93 4.79
N LYS A 26 -10.46 8.33 4.34
CA LYS A 26 -10.25 8.84 2.97
C LYS A 26 -10.55 7.79 1.91
N ILE A 27 -10.09 6.55 2.09
CA ILE A 27 -10.39 5.45 1.18
C ILE A 27 -11.90 5.16 1.15
N HIS A 28 -12.53 5.06 2.31
CA HIS A 28 -13.98 4.85 2.41
C HIS A 28 -14.75 5.96 1.70
N ASP A 29 -14.44 7.22 2.00
CA ASP A 29 -15.13 8.37 1.42
C ASP A 29 -14.96 8.41 -0.11
N TYR A 30 -13.77 8.04 -0.63
CA TYR A 30 -13.55 7.92 -2.07
C TYR A 30 -14.39 6.79 -2.68
N MET A 31 -14.35 5.59 -2.10
CA MET A 31 -15.11 4.44 -2.61
C MET A 31 -16.62 4.67 -2.64
N VAL A 32 -17.14 5.40 -1.64
CA VAL A 32 -18.60 5.64 -1.52
C VAL A 32 -19.09 6.82 -2.38
N ASN A 33 -18.26 7.87 -2.49
CA ASN A 33 -18.74 9.14 -3.04
C ASN A 33 -18.10 9.52 -4.39
N THR A 34 -17.00 8.87 -4.79
CA THR A 34 -16.19 9.33 -5.94
C THR A 34 -15.90 8.22 -6.93
N MET A 35 -15.65 6.98 -6.45
CA MET A 35 -15.27 5.87 -7.30
C MET A 35 -16.35 5.60 -8.36
N ASP A 36 -15.95 5.57 -9.63
CA ASP A 36 -16.81 5.20 -10.75
C ASP A 36 -16.64 3.71 -11.08
N ALA A 37 -17.51 2.89 -10.52
CA ALA A 37 -17.49 1.44 -10.73
C ALA A 37 -17.94 1.01 -12.15
N ASP A 38 -18.61 1.91 -12.88
CA ASP A 38 -19.13 1.68 -14.24
C ASP A 38 -18.21 2.28 -15.33
N SER A 39 -17.06 2.83 -14.93
CA SER A 39 -16.06 3.38 -15.85
C SER A 39 -15.49 2.31 -16.80
N ASP A 40 -15.18 2.73 -18.04
CA ASP A 40 -14.48 1.88 -19.04
C ASP A 40 -13.07 1.43 -18.59
N VAL A 41 -12.51 2.09 -17.59
CA VAL A 41 -11.23 1.73 -16.96
C VAL A 41 -11.46 1.48 -15.47
N TYR A 42 -10.66 0.61 -14.86
CA TYR A 42 -10.74 0.40 -13.43
C TYR A 42 -10.39 1.70 -12.67
N ASP A 43 -11.37 2.27 -11.97
CA ASP A 43 -11.18 3.41 -11.08
C ASP A 43 -10.85 2.90 -9.68
N LEU A 44 -9.59 3.11 -9.26
CA LEU A 44 -9.06 2.65 -7.98
C LEU A 44 -8.59 3.84 -7.15
N CYS A 45 -8.43 3.61 -5.86
CA CYS A 45 -7.69 4.53 -5.01
C CYS A 45 -6.70 3.78 -4.11
N MET A 46 -5.72 4.51 -3.60
CA MET A 46 -4.78 3.96 -2.64
C MET A 46 -4.45 4.96 -1.54
N GLY A 47 -4.11 4.45 -0.35
CA GLY A 47 -3.50 5.23 0.71
C GLY A 47 -2.06 5.57 0.35
N GLY A 48 -1.76 6.86 0.15
CA GLY A 48 -0.41 7.37 -0.08
C GLY A 48 0.20 7.80 1.25
N PHE A 49 1.09 6.99 1.81
CA PHE A 49 1.80 7.30 3.04
C PHE A 49 3.06 8.11 2.75
N VAL A 50 3.43 8.99 3.66
CA VAL A 50 4.70 9.70 3.55
C VAL A 50 5.85 8.74 3.86
N LEU A 51 6.84 8.62 2.98
CA LEU A 51 7.94 7.66 3.10
C LEU A 51 8.59 7.71 4.49
N SER A 52 8.92 8.91 5.00
CA SER A 52 9.54 9.06 6.32
C SER A 52 8.68 8.53 7.48
N ASN A 53 7.34 8.45 7.32
CA ASN A 53 6.42 7.88 8.32
C ASN A 53 6.33 6.36 8.26
N THR A 54 7.10 5.69 7.41
CA THR A 54 7.06 4.24 7.18
C THR A 54 8.41 3.55 7.37
N LEU A 55 9.41 4.28 7.85
CA LEU A 55 10.75 3.75 8.10
C LEU A 55 10.82 2.99 9.42
N SER A 56 11.80 2.10 9.54
CA SER A 56 12.16 1.42 10.79
C SER A 56 13.51 1.95 11.30
N ASP A 57 13.61 2.16 12.61
CA ASP A 57 14.88 2.50 13.28
C ASP A 57 15.80 1.26 13.41
N ASN A 58 15.25 0.06 13.20
CA ASN A 58 15.97 -1.21 13.41
C ASN A 58 16.59 -1.78 12.12
N GLY A 59 16.30 -1.18 10.96
CA GLY A 59 16.91 -1.65 9.71
C GLY A 59 16.32 -1.02 8.45
N ALA A 60 16.83 -1.48 7.33
CA ALA A 60 16.33 -1.05 6.03
C ALA A 60 14.98 -1.68 5.70
N VAL A 61 14.15 -0.94 4.99
CA VAL A 61 12.80 -1.37 4.57
C VAL A 61 12.68 -1.39 3.05
N THR A 62 11.67 -2.11 2.54
CA THR A 62 11.27 -2.09 1.12
C THR A 62 9.90 -1.43 1.01
N ARG A 63 9.72 -0.53 0.05
CA ARG A 63 8.46 0.21 -0.17
C ARG A 63 8.15 0.36 -1.65
N GLY A 64 6.88 0.35 -1.99
CA GLY A 64 6.39 0.77 -3.30
C GLY A 64 6.41 2.29 -3.41
N VAL A 65 7.49 2.88 -3.92
CA VAL A 65 7.63 4.33 -4.06
C VAL A 65 6.82 4.81 -5.25
N CYS A 66 5.89 5.74 -5.01
CA CYS A 66 4.93 6.20 -6.00
C CYS A 66 5.42 7.46 -6.73
N GLN A 67 5.21 7.51 -8.04
CA GLN A 67 5.22 8.75 -8.81
C GLN A 67 3.78 9.16 -9.07
N VAL A 68 3.44 10.38 -8.71
CA VAL A 68 2.09 10.93 -8.74
C VAL A 68 2.13 12.25 -9.51
N ASP A 69 1.12 12.50 -10.35
CA ASP A 69 1.00 13.80 -11.02
C ASP A 69 0.35 14.87 -10.14
N ASP A 70 0.22 16.10 -10.70
CA ASP A 70 -0.34 17.24 -10.00
C ASP A 70 -1.82 17.08 -9.63
N ASP A 71 -2.54 16.19 -10.32
CA ASP A 71 -3.94 15.84 -10.04
C ASP A 71 -4.09 14.73 -9.00
N GLY A 72 -2.99 14.22 -8.45
CA GLY A 72 -2.97 13.12 -7.48
C GLY A 72 -3.16 11.73 -8.10
N ILE A 73 -2.94 11.59 -9.42
CA ILE A 73 -3.08 10.32 -10.12
C ILE A 73 -1.73 9.59 -10.17
N LEU A 74 -1.76 8.32 -9.81
CA LEU A 74 -0.60 7.44 -9.83
C LEU A 74 -0.10 7.23 -11.27
N LYS A 75 1.20 7.45 -11.49
CA LYS A 75 1.89 7.16 -12.74
C LYS A 75 2.61 5.82 -12.72
N THR A 76 3.28 5.52 -11.63
CA THR A 76 3.96 4.23 -11.43
C THR A 76 4.21 3.97 -9.95
N VAL A 77 4.32 2.70 -9.60
CA VAL A 77 4.80 2.22 -8.29
C VAL A 77 6.10 1.47 -8.51
N ASN A 78 7.19 1.99 -7.97
CA ASN A 78 8.50 1.37 -8.08
C ASN A 78 8.87 0.68 -6.76
N GLU A 79 9.00 -0.64 -6.80
CA GLU A 79 9.51 -1.38 -5.65
C GLU A 79 10.94 -0.93 -5.37
N THR A 80 11.12 -0.34 -4.21
CA THR A 80 12.38 0.29 -3.82
C THR A 80 12.89 -0.36 -2.55
N TYR A 81 14.14 -0.79 -2.59
CA TYR A 81 14.76 -1.67 -1.59
C TYR A 81 15.78 -0.91 -0.75
N ASN A 82 16.12 -1.51 0.39
CA ASN A 82 17.18 -1.03 1.28
C ASN A 82 17.01 0.43 1.71
N ILE A 83 15.77 0.90 1.83
CA ILE A 83 15.48 2.27 2.24
C ILE A 83 15.80 2.42 3.72
N ARG A 84 16.70 3.33 4.04
CA ARG A 84 17.11 3.64 5.41
C ARG A 84 17.60 5.06 5.54
N MET A 85 17.52 5.60 6.76
CA MET A 85 18.13 6.89 7.08
C MET A 85 19.65 6.74 7.14
N ALA A 86 20.37 7.75 6.63
CA ALA A 86 21.83 7.88 6.72
C ALA A 86 22.17 9.33 7.06
N GLU A 87 23.45 9.61 7.33
CA GLU A 87 23.93 10.95 7.74
C GLU A 87 23.55 12.05 6.72
N ASN A 88 23.54 11.72 5.43
CA ASN A 88 23.29 12.68 4.34
C ASN A 88 21.89 12.52 3.68
N GLY A 89 20.93 11.91 4.36
CA GLY A 89 19.59 11.68 3.85
C GLY A 89 19.23 10.20 3.70
N LEU A 90 18.29 9.89 2.80
CA LEU A 90 17.84 8.52 2.56
C LEU A 90 18.79 7.79 1.59
N LEU A 91 19.12 6.56 1.92
CA LEU A 91 19.71 5.59 0.99
C LEU A 91 18.61 4.66 0.52
N ALA A 92 18.64 4.29 -0.76
CA ALA A 92 17.71 3.36 -1.36
C ALA A 92 18.35 2.71 -2.60
N THR A 93 17.86 1.52 -2.98
CA THR A 93 18.30 0.82 -4.18
C THR A 93 17.10 0.31 -5.00
N ASP A 94 17.31 0.11 -6.30
CA ASP A 94 16.37 -0.65 -7.14
C ASP A 94 16.51 -2.17 -6.90
N GLU A 95 15.74 -2.97 -7.64
CA GLU A 95 15.76 -4.44 -7.58
C GLU A 95 17.14 -5.02 -7.97
N GLN A 96 17.90 -4.32 -8.82
CA GLN A 96 19.25 -4.72 -9.26
C GLN A 96 20.34 -4.27 -8.28
N GLY A 97 19.99 -3.53 -7.22
CA GLY A 97 20.91 -3.01 -6.22
C GLY A 97 21.58 -1.69 -6.61
N ASN A 98 21.16 -1.05 -7.71
CA ASN A 98 21.67 0.27 -8.09
C ASN A 98 21.09 1.35 -7.18
N PRO A 99 21.88 2.37 -6.79
CA PRO A 99 21.36 3.48 -6.00
C PRO A 99 20.24 4.24 -6.72
N VAL A 100 19.17 4.53 -5.99
CA VAL A 100 18.06 5.37 -6.46
C VAL A 100 17.83 6.53 -5.50
N THR A 101 17.39 7.67 -6.03
CA THR A 101 17.07 8.85 -5.23
C THR A 101 15.62 8.80 -4.83
N VAL A 102 15.34 8.94 -3.52
CA VAL A 102 14.01 9.04 -2.95
C VAL A 102 13.92 10.26 -2.03
N SER A 103 12.74 10.89 -1.96
CA SER A 103 12.47 11.99 -1.05
C SER A 103 11.77 11.48 0.22
N PRO A 104 12.10 12.00 1.42
CA PRO A 104 11.38 11.67 2.66
C PRO A 104 9.88 11.91 2.58
N ASP A 105 9.45 12.90 1.81
CA ASP A 105 8.06 13.30 1.65
C ASP A 105 7.34 12.58 0.49
N GLN A 106 8.05 11.72 -0.24
CA GLN A 106 7.50 11.01 -1.38
C GLN A 106 6.40 10.04 -0.94
N PRO A 107 5.26 9.96 -1.66
CA PRO A 107 4.22 9.01 -1.34
C PRO A 107 4.68 7.57 -1.62
N VAL A 108 4.32 6.68 -0.70
CA VAL A 108 4.58 5.25 -0.82
C VAL A 108 3.31 4.44 -0.64
N SER A 109 3.23 3.33 -1.34
CA SER A 109 2.23 2.30 -1.13
C SER A 109 2.61 1.44 0.07
N MET A 110 1.65 1.29 0.99
CA MET A 110 1.71 0.33 2.09
C MET A 110 0.67 -0.79 1.90
N ASN A 111 0.33 -1.08 0.64
CA ASN A 111 -0.63 -2.11 0.26
C ASN A 111 -2.07 -1.85 0.76
N MET A 112 -2.46 -0.57 0.78
CA MET A 112 -3.82 -0.14 1.16
C MET A 112 -4.56 0.37 -0.10
N TRP A 113 -5.43 -0.48 -0.66
CA TRP A 113 -6.07 -0.26 -1.97
C TRP A 113 -7.59 -0.33 -1.88
N GLY A 114 -8.27 0.71 -2.35
CA GLY A 114 -9.71 0.71 -2.61
C GLY A 114 -9.97 0.26 -4.05
N ILE A 115 -10.73 -0.81 -4.22
CA ILE A 115 -10.85 -1.56 -5.46
C ILE A 115 -12.32 -1.82 -5.80
N PRO A 116 -12.81 -1.61 -7.05
CA PRO A 116 -14.13 -2.01 -7.47
C PRO A 116 -14.25 -3.53 -7.60
N ALA A 117 -15.42 -4.11 -7.34
CA ALA A 117 -15.63 -5.57 -7.36
C ALA A 117 -15.23 -6.22 -8.70
N GLY A 118 -15.44 -5.54 -9.83
CA GLY A 118 -15.08 -6.03 -11.16
C GLY A 118 -13.59 -6.28 -11.37
N PHE A 119 -12.72 -5.68 -10.54
CA PHE A 119 -11.28 -5.95 -10.57
C PHE A 119 -10.91 -7.38 -10.18
N LEU A 120 -11.80 -8.09 -9.46
CA LEU A 120 -11.59 -9.50 -9.14
C LEU A 120 -11.57 -10.40 -10.39
N ASP A 121 -12.25 -10.00 -11.47
CA ASP A 121 -12.23 -10.71 -12.75
C ASP A 121 -10.85 -10.60 -13.41
N GLU A 122 -10.20 -9.45 -13.30
CA GLU A 122 -8.83 -9.23 -13.79
C GLU A 122 -7.81 -10.10 -13.05
N LEU A 123 -7.93 -10.16 -11.71
CA LEU A 123 -7.06 -10.99 -10.88
C LEU A 123 -7.23 -12.49 -11.20
N GLU A 124 -8.48 -12.93 -11.42
CA GLU A 124 -8.77 -14.32 -11.77
C GLU A 124 -8.24 -14.67 -13.15
N ALA A 125 -8.43 -13.78 -14.13
CA ALA A 125 -8.00 -14.01 -15.51
C ALA A 125 -6.46 -14.05 -15.64
N GLY A 126 -5.73 -13.20 -14.91
CA GLY A 126 -4.27 -13.13 -14.98
C GLY A 126 -3.55 -14.21 -14.16
N PHE A 127 -4.21 -14.85 -13.20
CA PHE A 127 -3.57 -15.83 -12.32
C PHE A 127 -3.08 -17.10 -13.04
N PRO A 128 -3.83 -17.70 -13.99
CA PRO A 128 -3.32 -18.82 -14.77
C PRO A 128 -2.05 -18.50 -15.56
N GLU A 129 -1.99 -17.34 -16.22
CA GLU A 129 -0.81 -16.88 -16.95
C GLU A 129 0.41 -16.73 -16.02
N PHE A 130 0.19 -16.16 -14.82
CA PHE A 130 1.25 -16.10 -13.80
C PHE A 130 1.79 -17.49 -13.47
N LEU A 131 0.91 -18.48 -13.25
CA LEU A 131 1.30 -19.85 -12.93
C LEU A 131 2.06 -20.51 -14.08
N ASP A 132 1.63 -20.33 -15.32
CA ASP A 132 2.26 -20.91 -16.52
C ASP A 132 3.68 -20.34 -16.76
N ASN A 133 3.94 -19.10 -16.29
CA ASN A 133 5.24 -18.46 -16.40
C ASN A 133 6.21 -18.81 -15.26
N LEU A 134 5.77 -19.55 -14.22
CA LEU A 134 6.64 -19.97 -13.13
C LEU A 134 7.71 -20.96 -13.63
N LYS A 135 8.96 -20.73 -13.24
CA LYS A 135 10.03 -21.69 -13.49
C LYS A 135 9.86 -22.93 -12.62
N GLN A 136 10.23 -24.09 -13.15
CA GLN A 136 10.19 -25.33 -12.37
C GLN A 136 11.03 -25.20 -11.07
N GLY A 137 10.40 -25.44 -9.92
CA GLY A 137 11.04 -25.31 -8.61
C GLY A 137 11.01 -23.90 -8.01
N ASP A 138 10.39 -22.92 -8.68
CA ASP A 138 10.17 -21.59 -8.11
C ASP A 138 9.04 -21.65 -7.06
N ILE A 139 9.43 -21.45 -5.81
CA ILE A 139 8.52 -21.43 -4.65
C ILE A 139 8.45 -20.02 -4.00
N LYS A 140 9.06 -19.01 -4.61
CA LYS A 140 9.18 -17.66 -4.05
C LYS A 140 8.50 -16.59 -4.87
N SER A 141 8.14 -16.86 -6.11
CA SER A 141 7.40 -15.90 -6.93
C SER A 141 6.01 -15.64 -6.36
N GLU A 142 5.62 -14.40 -6.36
CA GLU A 142 4.35 -13.92 -5.81
C GLU A 142 3.54 -13.21 -6.88
N TYR A 143 2.21 -13.43 -6.89
CA TYR A 143 1.26 -12.69 -7.73
C TYR A 143 0.91 -11.38 -7.04
N LEU A 144 1.80 -10.40 -7.19
CA LEU A 144 1.78 -9.15 -6.43
C LEU A 144 0.74 -8.16 -6.95
N LEU A 145 -0.23 -7.79 -6.11
CA LEU A 145 -1.26 -6.82 -6.43
C LEU A 145 -0.70 -5.47 -6.94
N PRO A 146 0.33 -4.86 -6.33
CA PRO A 146 0.90 -3.61 -6.84
C PRO A 146 1.44 -3.71 -8.26
N ARG A 147 2.06 -4.84 -8.63
CA ARG A 147 2.58 -5.06 -10.00
C ARG A 147 1.46 -5.19 -11.03
N ILE A 148 0.37 -5.84 -10.65
CA ILE A 148 -0.81 -5.97 -11.52
C ILE A 148 -1.44 -4.59 -11.74
N ILE A 149 -1.64 -3.83 -10.69
CA ILE A 149 -2.18 -2.47 -10.77
C ILE A 149 -1.27 -1.58 -11.62
N ASP A 150 0.06 -1.61 -11.41
CA ASP A 150 0.99 -0.82 -12.22
C ASP A 150 0.90 -1.20 -13.71
N SER A 151 0.86 -2.48 -14.06
CA SER A 151 0.67 -2.95 -15.43
C SER A 151 -0.61 -2.40 -16.08
N LEU A 152 -1.71 -2.35 -15.31
CA LEU A 152 -2.98 -1.80 -15.79
C LEU A 152 -2.94 -0.28 -15.93
N VAL A 153 -2.22 0.43 -15.05
CA VAL A 153 -1.97 1.88 -15.19
C VAL A 153 -1.15 2.16 -16.45
N GLN A 154 -0.04 1.42 -16.68
CA GLN A 154 0.81 1.59 -17.87
C GLN A 154 0.04 1.29 -19.17
N SER A 155 -0.85 0.30 -19.16
CA SER A 155 -1.71 -0.04 -20.30
C SER A 155 -2.97 0.84 -20.42
N LYS A 156 -3.15 1.83 -19.55
CA LYS A 156 -4.31 2.74 -19.49
C LYS A 156 -5.64 2.01 -19.26
N ARG A 157 -5.60 0.85 -18.62
CA ARG A 157 -6.78 0.07 -18.21
C ARG A 157 -7.21 0.35 -16.77
N ALA A 158 -6.36 1.04 -15.99
CA ALA A 158 -6.69 1.50 -14.66
C ALA A 158 -6.27 2.95 -14.45
N ARG A 159 -7.01 3.65 -13.61
CA ARG A 159 -6.67 4.93 -13.02
C ARG A 159 -6.66 4.77 -11.50
N VAL A 160 -5.60 5.26 -10.86
CA VAL A 160 -5.48 5.18 -9.40
C VAL A 160 -5.33 6.57 -8.82
N THR A 161 -6.26 6.97 -7.95
CA THR A 161 -6.15 8.21 -7.17
C THR A 161 -5.36 7.93 -5.88
N VAL A 162 -4.28 8.68 -5.67
CA VAL A 162 -3.44 8.57 -4.48
C VAL A 162 -3.98 9.51 -3.40
N LEU A 163 -4.52 8.94 -2.34
CA LEU A 163 -5.10 9.66 -1.20
C LEU A 163 -4.03 9.85 -0.13
N GLY A 164 -3.34 10.98 -0.15
CA GLY A 164 -2.27 11.28 0.80
C GLY A 164 -2.77 11.28 2.25
N THR A 165 -2.06 10.61 3.14
CA THR A 165 -2.36 10.57 4.58
C THR A 165 -1.16 10.99 5.42
N PRO A 166 -1.38 11.79 6.50
CA PRO A 166 -0.35 12.09 7.48
C PRO A 166 -0.16 10.97 8.50
N ASP A 167 -0.99 9.92 8.46
CA ASP A 167 -0.95 8.84 9.42
C ASP A 167 0.42 8.17 9.44
N LYS A 168 0.85 7.75 10.63
CA LYS A 168 1.99 6.86 10.76
C LYS A 168 1.54 5.43 10.49
N TRP A 169 2.29 4.76 9.67
CA TRP A 169 2.18 3.32 9.50
C TRP A 169 3.02 2.61 10.57
N PHE A 170 2.50 1.54 11.14
CA PHE A 170 3.21 0.65 12.04
C PHE A 170 3.08 -0.78 11.55
N GLY A 171 4.20 -1.48 11.43
CA GLY A 171 4.27 -2.91 11.18
C GLY A 171 5.42 -3.51 11.97
N VAL A 172 5.38 -4.81 12.22
CA VAL A 172 6.47 -5.54 12.87
C VAL A 172 7.32 -6.20 11.80
N THR A 173 8.22 -5.40 11.18
CA THR A 173 9.19 -5.92 10.19
C THR A 173 10.32 -6.68 10.88
N TYR A 174 10.81 -6.14 11.99
CA TYR A 174 11.84 -6.75 12.84
C TYR A 174 11.24 -7.08 14.21
N LYS A 175 11.77 -8.10 14.87
CA LYS A 175 11.33 -8.47 16.22
C LYS A 175 11.44 -7.30 17.21
N GLU A 176 12.42 -6.47 17.01
CA GLU A 176 12.76 -5.28 17.79
C GLU A 176 11.70 -4.17 17.62
N ASP A 177 10.99 -4.13 16.47
CA ASP A 177 9.92 -3.15 16.22
C ASP A 177 8.72 -3.33 17.16
N LYS A 178 8.53 -4.54 17.72
CA LYS A 178 7.37 -4.85 18.57
C LYS A 178 7.17 -3.87 19.71
N GLN A 179 8.25 -3.50 20.42
CA GLN A 179 8.13 -2.57 21.54
C GLN A 179 7.74 -1.17 21.05
N ALA A 180 8.35 -0.70 19.95
CA ALA A 180 8.00 0.58 19.36
C ALA A 180 6.53 0.66 18.92
N VAL A 181 5.99 -0.43 18.36
CA VAL A 181 4.57 -0.53 17.99
C VAL A 181 3.67 -0.47 19.24
N VAL A 182 4.01 -1.20 20.31
CA VAL A 182 3.26 -1.15 21.59
C VAL A 182 3.24 0.26 22.14
N ASP A 183 4.39 0.94 22.18
CA ASP A 183 4.52 2.29 22.71
C ASP A 183 3.75 3.30 21.85
N ALA A 184 3.78 3.14 20.52
CA ALA A 184 3.03 3.97 19.58
C ALA A 184 1.52 3.81 19.76
N VAL A 185 1.01 2.58 19.90
CA VAL A 185 -0.42 2.34 20.16
C VAL A 185 -0.82 2.90 21.52
N ARG A 186 0.04 2.76 22.55
CA ARG A 186 -0.23 3.35 23.87
C ARG A 186 -0.32 4.87 23.79
N ALA A 187 0.60 5.51 23.07
CA ALA A 187 0.55 6.97 22.85
C ALA A 187 -0.75 7.42 22.17
N LEU A 188 -1.30 6.64 21.24
CA LEU A 188 -2.59 6.92 20.60
C LEU A 188 -3.77 6.80 21.58
N ILE A 189 -3.71 5.85 22.52
CA ILE A 189 -4.70 5.72 23.58
C ILE A 189 -4.60 6.91 24.53
N ASP A 190 -3.41 7.26 24.99
CA ASP A 190 -3.15 8.38 25.91
C ASP A 190 -3.57 9.73 25.28
N ALA A 191 -3.43 9.87 23.96
CA ALA A 191 -3.92 11.01 23.18
C ALA A 191 -5.45 11.01 22.94
N GLY A 192 -6.18 9.98 23.38
CA GLY A 192 -7.63 9.85 23.22
C GLY A 192 -8.08 9.48 21.81
N VAL A 193 -7.16 9.04 20.93
CA VAL A 193 -7.48 8.56 19.58
C VAL A 193 -8.25 7.25 19.66
N TYR A 194 -7.88 6.39 20.59
CA TYR A 194 -8.57 5.13 20.92
C TYR A 194 -8.95 5.08 22.38
N LYS A 195 -10.02 4.33 22.68
CA LYS A 195 -10.37 3.99 24.07
C LYS A 195 -9.40 2.93 24.58
N GLU A 196 -9.11 2.94 25.89
CA GLU A 196 -8.28 1.89 26.51
C GLU A 196 -8.90 0.49 26.37
N LYS A 197 -10.23 0.42 26.39
CA LYS A 197 -11.00 -0.79 26.04
C LYS A 197 -11.81 -0.51 24.79
N LEU A 198 -11.40 -1.07 23.65
CA LEU A 198 -12.05 -0.86 22.35
C LEU A 198 -13.52 -1.32 22.36
N TYR A 199 -13.83 -2.38 23.08
CA TYR A 199 -15.14 -3.04 23.13
C TYR A 199 -15.82 -2.92 24.52
N SER A 200 -15.53 -1.87 25.29
CA SER A 200 -16.33 -1.60 26.49
C SER A 200 -17.68 -1.00 26.06
N GLU A 201 -18.74 -1.63 26.48
CA GLU A 201 -20.10 -1.06 26.47
C GLU A 201 -20.15 0.29 27.18
#